data_e6d5e394b5eeee6b9f8fd68789c6ab5c
#
_entry.id   e6d5e394b5eeee6b9f8fd68789c6ab5c
#
_cell.length_a   1.000
_cell.length_b   1.000
_cell.length_c   1.000
_cell.angle_alpha   90.00
_cell.angle_beta   90.00
_cell.angle_gamma   90.00
#
_symmetry.space_group_name_H-M   'P 1'
#
loop_
_entity.id
_entity.type
_entity.pdbx_description
1 polymer ?
#
loop_
_entity_poly.entity_id
_entity_poly.type
_entity_poly.pdbx_seq_one_letter_code
_entity_poly.pdbx_strand_id
1 'polypeptide(L)'
;MSRSDRLPAARKAAGEPRIALAVDLYDWHARDLTAAFARAGAIAVPVRLSQCGFDTRRRSGLAIPGFGADLPDAMFVRAIGSGSFESVTLRLDVLHGLGALGVPVLNSARTVEICVDKAATSFALARNSIPTPATWTVQSEQAARRIARREAGRGPLVLKPLFGAQGYGLKLIRREDDLPPVEAVDGVYYLQRFGAVESDGFRDLRLLVSEGKVVAAMTRHATEWITNVKLGARPEWLKPDAGTMDLALRAAAAVGADFAGVDMIRDAADTLQVLEVNSMPGWRGLQKVAPFSIAGRLAADLLTRIGRPGAEVAG
;
A
#
# COMPACT_ATOMS: atom_id res chain seq x y z
N MET A 1 16.97 -9.70 21.68
CA MET A 1 16.87 -8.59 20.72
C MET A 1 18.00 -8.74 19.71
N SER A 2 17.68 -9.12 18.49
CA SER A 2 18.65 -9.31 17.40
C SER A 2 19.26 -7.96 17.00
N ARG A 3 20.49 -7.97 16.45
CA ARG A 3 21.18 -6.76 15.93
C ARG A 3 20.36 -5.98 14.86
N SER A 4 19.34 -6.58 14.25
CA SER A 4 18.46 -6.00 13.24
C SER A 4 17.42 -5.00 13.79
N ASP A 5 17.21 -4.92 15.10
CA ASP A 5 16.14 -4.10 15.73
C ASP A 5 16.55 -2.67 16.07
N ARG A 6 17.81 -2.30 15.94
CA ARG A 6 18.25 -0.93 16.22
C ARG A 6 18.12 -0.05 14.99
N LEU A 7 17.32 1.03 15.12
CA LEU A 7 17.24 2.08 14.11
C LEU A 7 18.56 2.87 14.10
N PRO A 8 19.16 3.17 12.93
CA PRO A 8 20.37 3.97 12.85
C PRO A 8 20.13 5.41 13.31
N ALA A 9 21.11 5.99 13.99
CA ALA A 9 21.10 7.41 14.35
C ALA A 9 21.58 8.26 13.18
N ALA A 10 20.81 9.30 12.81
CA ALA A 10 21.16 10.23 11.74
C ALA A 10 21.97 11.43 12.30
N ARG A 11 23.09 11.81 11.64
CA ARG A 11 23.86 13.02 11.90
C ARG A 11 23.50 14.08 10.85
N LYS A 12 23.24 15.31 11.27
CA LYS A 12 22.88 16.44 10.40
C LYS A 12 24.11 17.20 9.93
N ALA A 13 24.25 17.38 8.60
CA ALA A 13 24.96 18.51 8.02
C ALA A 13 23.98 19.67 7.82
N ALA A 14 24.43 20.93 7.97
CA ALA A 14 23.55 22.09 7.84
C ALA A 14 23.00 22.18 6.40
N GLY A 15 21.67 22.09 6.23
CA GLY A 15 20.98 22.27 4.95
C GLY A 15 20.41 21.00 4.30
N GLU A 16 20.76 19.78 4.74
CA GLU A 16 20.19 18.55 4.17
C GLU A 16 18.79 18.26 4.68
N PRO A 17 17.81 17.97 3.78
CA PRO A 17 16.46 17.61 4.18
C PRO A 17 16.44 16.36 5.08
N ARG A 18 15.65 16.37 6.12
CA ARG A 18 15.47 15.26 7.06
C ARG A 18 14.12 14.61 6.87
N ILE A 19 14.11 13.41 6.31
CA ILE A 19 12.90 12.68 5.97
C ILE A 19 12.63 11.65 7.06
N ALA A 20 11.48 11.72 7.73
CA ALA A 20 11.03 10.67 8.62
C ALA A 20 10.58 9.47 7.76
N LEU A 21 11.18 8.31 7.96
CA LEU A 21 10.80 7.07 7.30
C LEU A 21 10.02 6.21 8.29
N ALA A 22 8.68 6.24 8.20
CA ALA A 22 7.82 5.48 9.11
C ALA A 22 7.87 3.99 8.76
N VAL A 23 8.43 3.19 9.67
CA VAL A 23 8.66 1.74 9.51
C VAL A 23 8.36 0.99 10.81
N ASP A 24 7.95 -0.27 10.73
CA ASP A 24 7.89 -1.17 11.88
C ASP A 24 9.23 -1.89 12.09
N LEU A 25 9.79 -2.36 10.98
CA LEU A 25 11.09 -3.03 10.92
C LEU A 25 11.99 -2.31 9.93
N TYR A 26 13.28 -2.24 10.24
CA TYR A 26 14.28 -1.73 9.32
C TYR A 26 14.66 -2.82 8.30
N ASP A 27 13.68 -3.12 7.43
CA ASP A 27 13.72 -4.17 6.41
C ASP A 27 14.54 -3.79 5.17
N TRP A 28 14.45 -4.61 4.12
CA TRP A 28 15.11 -4.36 2.84
C TRP A 28 14.64 -3.03 2.20
N HIS A 29 13.33 -2.72 2.23
CA HIS A 29 12.79 -1.49 1.65
C HIS A 29 13.24 -0.24 2.40
N ALA A 30 13.31 -0.33 3.73
CA ALA A 30 13.80 0.77 4.57
C ALA A 30 15.28 1.06 4.28
N ARG A 31 16.12 0.02 4.12
CA ARG A 31 17.52 0.17 3.74
C ARG A 31 17.69 0.76 2.35
N ASP A 32 16.91 0.29 1.37
CA ASP A 32 16.93 0.76 -0.02
C ASP A 32 16.56 2.24 -0.11
N LEU A 33 15.46 2.67 0.56
CA LEU A 33 15.07 4.08 0.65
C LEU A 33 16.11 4.93 1.37
N THR A 34 16.65 4.46 2.51
CA THR A 34 17.67 5.20 3.25
C THR A 34 18.90 5.48 2.37
N ALA A 35 19.35 4.46 1.63
CA ALA A 35 20.45 4.61 0.69
C ALA A 35 20.11 5.54 -0.48
N ALA A 36 18.85 5.48 -0.98
CA ALA A 36 18.39 6.33 -2.06
C ALA A 36 18.33 7.81 -1.64
N PHE A 37 17.76 8.11 -0.47
CA PHE A 37 17.74 9.47 0.09
C PHE A 37 19.15 10.00 0.31
N ALA A 38 20.06 9.19 0.85
CA ALA A 38 21.45 9.61 1.05
C ALA A 38 22.13 9.97 -0.26
N ARG A 39 21.95 9.17 -1.34
CA ARG A 39 22.46 9.51 -2.68
C ARG A 39 21.86 10.79 -3.25
N ALA A 40 20.62 11.09 -2.89
CA ALA A 40 19.91 12.29 -3.32
C ALA A 40 20.17 13.53 -2.42
N GLY A 41 21.10 13.45 -1.46
CA GLY A 41 21.47 14.56 -0.58
C GLY A 41 20.46 14.82 0.57
N ALA A 42 19.77 13.78 1.02
CA ALA A 42 18.82 13.85 2.14
C ALA A 42 19.09 12.80 3.20
N ILE A 43 18.69 13.06 4.44
CA ILE A 43 18.85 12.16 5.57
C ILE A 43 17.52 11.47 5.86
N ALA A 44 17.41 10.17 5.60
CA ALA A 44 16.27 9.38 6.06
C ALA A 44 16.49 8.95 7.52
N VAL A 45 15.53 9.30 8.36
CA VAL A 45 15.50 8.95 9.79
C VAL A 45 14.40 7.90 9.99
N PRO A 46 14.74 6.63 10.20
CA PRO A 46 13.74 5.60 10.48
C PRO A 46 13.01 5.90 11.81
N VAL A 47 11.69 5.85 11.77
CA VAL A 47 10.80 6.17 12.88
C VAL A 47 9.76 5.07 13.01
N ARG A 48 9.51 4.59 14.23
CA ARG A 48 8.35 3.75 14.53
C ARG A 48 7.20 4.63 14.96
N LEU A 49 6.07 4.57 14.25
CA LEU A 49 4.88 5.34 14.63
C LEU A 49 4.37 4.99 16.03
N SER A 50 4.61 3.76 16.51
CA SER A 50 4.32 3.36 17.88
C SER A 50 5.13 4.09 18.96
N GLN A 51 6.18 4.81 18.58
CA GLN A 51 7.01 5.64 19.46
C GLN A 51 6.75 7.14 19.28
N CYS A 52 5.88 7.50 18.33
CA CYS A 52 5.40 8.85 18.14
C CYS A 52 4.18 9.12 19.01
N GLY A 53 3.87 10.38 19.26
CA GLY A 53 2.68 10.76 20.02
C GLY A 53 2.50 12.26 20.12
N PHE A 54 1.49 12.65 20.88
CA PHE A 54 1.22 14.04 21.19
C PHE A 54 1.88 14.43 22.53
N ASP A 55 2.44 15.63 22.57
CA ASP A 55 2.94 16.29 23.79
C ASP A 55 2.60 17.78 23.67
N THR A 56 1.51 18.20 24.28
CA THR A 56 0.98 19.56 24.23
C THR A 56 1.92 20.61 24.83
N ARG A 57 2.98 20.22 25.52
CA ARG A 57 4.04 21.13 26.01
C ARG A 57 5.04 21.49 24.90
N ARG A 58 5.08 20.72 23.81
CA ARG A 58 5.92 21.04 22.66
C ARG A 58 5.26 22.07 21.78
N ARG A 59 6.06 22.92 21.13
CA ARG A 59 5.56 23.93 20.19
C ARG A 59 4.74 23.31 19.03
N SER A 60 5.16 22.16 18.51
CA SER A 60 4.45 21.44 17.46
C SER A 60 3.27 20.59 17.97
N GLY A 61 3.18 20.36 19.29
CA GLY A 61 2.24 19.39 19.87
C GLY A 61 2.61 17.92 19.63
N LEU A 62 3.66 17.63 18.83
CA LEU A 62 4.06 16.30 18.42
C LEU A 62 5.42 15.90 18.99
N ALA A 63 5.57 14.63 19.33
CA ALA A 63 6.82 13.98 19.69
C ALA A 63 7.19 12.95 18.62
N ILE A 64 8.20 13.27 17.80
CA ILE A 64 8.69 12.39 16.73
C ILE A 64 10.13 11.99 17.09
N PRO A 65 10.41 10.70 17.35
CA PRO A 65 11.77 10.24 17.66
C PRO A 65 12.79 10.63 16.60
N GLY A 66 13.96 11.09 17.05
CA GLY A 66 15.04 11.51 16.15
C GLY A 66 14.95 12.96 15.66
N PHE A 67 13.84 13.69 15.93
CA PHE A 67 13.65 15.08 15.48
C PHE A 67 13.73 16.12 16.59
N GLY A 68 13.76 15.69 17.86
CA GLY A 68 13.91 16.61 19.00
C GLY A 68 12.72 17.56 19.11
N ALA A 69 12.99 18.89 19.04
CA ALA A 69 11.97 19.94 19.03
C ALA A 69 11.45 20.28 17.63
N ASP A 70 12.17 19.84 16.59
CA ASP A 70 11.85 20.11 15.19
C ASP A 70 10.86 19.08 14.63
N LEU A 71 10.28 19.40 13.47
CA LEU A 71 9.52 18.44 12.65
C LEU A 71 10.39 17.94 11.49
N PRO A 72 10.07 16.77 10.91
CA PRO A 72 10.68 16.35 9.65
C PRO A 72 10.30 17.28 8.49
N ASP A 73 11.17 17.39 7.49
CA ASP A 73 10.85 18.11 6.25
C ASP A 73 9.76 17.38 5.43
N ALA A 74 9.67 16.04 5.57
CA ALA A 74 8.57 15.21 5.09
C ALA A 74 8.56 13.87 5.85
N MET A 75 7.45 13.13 5.73
CA MET A 75 7.37 11.75 6.20
C MET A 75 7.00 10.81 5.05
N PHE A 76 7.80 9.75 4.86
CA PHE A 76 7.49 8.66 3.94
C PHE A 76 6.96 7.46 4.74
N VAL A 77 5.69 7.08 4.52
CA VAL A 77 5.00 6.04 5.29
C VAL A 77 5.19 4.68 4.61
N ARG A 78 5.93 3.77 5.25
CA ARG A 78 6.13 2.39 4.81
C ARG A 78 5.31 1.38 5.59
N ALA A 79 4.97 1.72 6.82
CA ALA A 79 4.14 0.90 7.69
C ALA A 79 3.51 1.77 8.77
N ILE A 80 2.29 1.40 9.18
CA ILE A 80 1.62 1.98 10.34
C ILE A 80 1.58 1.02 11.54
N GLY A 81 1.96 -0.25 11.31
CA GLY A 81 1.94 -1.31 12.31
C GLY A 81 0.55 -1.82 12.66
N SER A 82 0.48 -3.09 13.06
CA SER A 82 -0.72 -3.70 13.64
C SER A 82 -0.85 -3.31 15.13
N GLY A 83 -2.05 -3.46 15.68
CA GLY A 83 -2.32 -3.20 17.09
C GLY A 83 -3.81 -3.13 17.40
N SER A 84 -4.16 -2.71 18.62
CA SER A 84 -5.55 -2.40 18.95
C SER A 84 -6.07 -1.21 18.15
N PHE A 85 -7.38 -1.03 18.13
CA PHE A 85 -8.02 0.12 17.48
C PHE A 85 -7.42 1.45 17.96
N GLU A 86 -7.23 1.61 19.28
CA GLU A 86 -6.64 2.81 19.88
C GLU A 86 -5.21 3.05 19.39
N SER A 87 -4.40 1.98 19.31
CA SER A 87 -3.00 2.07 18.88
C SER A 87 -2.89 2.49 17.42
N VAL A 88 -3.74 1.93 16.55
CA VAL A 88 -3.75 2.26 15.12
C VAL A 88 -4.28 3.68 14.91
N THR A 89 -5.36 4.05 15.60
CA THR A 89 -5.93 5.40 15.57
C THR A 89 -4.90 6.45 15.96
N LEU A 90 -4.20 6.26 17.11
CA LEU A 90 -3.17 7.21 17.56
C LEU A 90 -2.06 7.40 16.49
N ARG A 91 -1.63 6.35 15.81
CA ARG A 91 -0.61 6.44 14.76
C ARG A 91 -1.11 7.22 13.54
N LEU A 92 -2.37 7.01 13.15
CA LEU A 92 -3.01 7.78 12.09
C LEU A 92 -3.18 9.25 12.49
N ASP A 93 -3.55 9.51 13.75
CA ASP A 93 -3.67 10.87 14.28
C ASP A 93 -2.33 11.61 14.25
N VAL A 94 -1.20 10.93 14.50
CA VAL A 94 0.14 11.53 14.33
C VAL A 94 0.39 11.92 12.87
N LEU A 95 -0.01 11.08 11.91
CA LEU A 95 0.11 11.41 10.48
C LEU A 95 -0.81 12.58 10.10
N HIS A 96 -2.05 12.62 10.62
CA HIS A 96 -2.96 13.76 10.46
C HIS A 96 -2.37 15.04 11.05
N GLY A 97 -1.80 14.94 12.26
CA GLY A 97 -1.14 16.04 12.94
C GLY A 97 0.03 16.63 12.15
N LEU A 98 0.88 15.77 11.58
CA LEU A 98 1.97 16.21 10.69
C LEU A 98 1.43 16.94 9.47
N GLY A 99 0.41 16.39 8.80
CA GLY A 99 -0.25 17.04 7.65
C GLY A 99 -0.87 18.38 8.02
N ALA A 100 -1.56 18.49 9.16
CA ALA A 100 -2.14 19.72 9.66
C ALA A 100 -1.08 20.80 9.97
N LEU A 101 0.14 20.41 10.31
CA LEU A 101 1.28 21.29 10.53
C LEU A 101 2.05 21.61 9.23
N GLY A 102 1.53 21.17 8.06
CA GLY A 102 2.13 21.45 6.75
C GLY A 102 3.31 20.55 6.40
N VAL A 103 3.58 19.49 7.16
CA VAL A 103 4.59 18.49 6.81
C VAL A 103 4.02 17.56 5.73
N PRO A 104 4.64 17.45 4.55
CA PRO A 104 4.24 16.49 3.53
C PRO A 104 4.34 15.05 4.05
N VAL A 105 3.24 14.29 3.97
CA VAL A 105 3.16 12.88 4.38
C VAL A 105 2.77 12.03 3.18
N LEU A 106 3.64 11.14 2.76
CA LEU A 106 3.43 10.21 1.65
C LEU A 106 3.26 8.76 2.18
N ASN A 107 2.06 8.17 2.13
CA ASN A 107 0.77 8.82 1.80
C ASN A 107 0.16 9.50 3.03
N SER A 108 -0.80 10.40 2.78
CA SER A 108 -1.57 11.04 3.84
C SER A 108 -2.27 10.00 4.73
N ALA A 109 -2.56 10.36 5.98
CA ALA A 109 -3.31 9.48 6.88
C ALA A 109 -4.64 9.04 6.25
N ARG A 110 -5.37 9.96 5.60
CA ARG A 110 -6.64 9.65 4.93
C ARG A 110 -6.49 8.62 3.81
N THR A 111 -5.44 8.71 3.01
CA THR A 111 -5.14 7.73 1.97
C THR A 111 -4.81 6.36 2.58
N VAL A 112 -4.02 6.35 3.65
CA VAL A 112 -3.69 5.11 4.38
C VAL A 112 -4.96 4.45 4.92
N GLU A 113 -5.85 5.20 5.59
CA GLU A 113 -7.14 4.72 6.09
C GLU A 113 -7.97 4.05 5.00
N ILE A 114 -8.12 4.71 3.83
CA ILE A 114 -8.88 4.15 2.71
C ILE A 114 -8.23 2.88 2.17
N CYS A 115 -6.91 2.86 2.01
CA CYS A 115 -6.22 1.74 1.36
C CYS A 115 -6.02 0.52 2.25
N VAL A 116 -5.97 0.66 3.58
CA VAL A 116 -5.92 -0.51 4.47
C VAL A 116 -7.27 -1.20 4.60
N ASP A 117 -8.36 -0.47 4.41
CA ASP A 117 -9.73 -0.96 4.40
C ASP A 117 -10.15 -1.34 2.97
N LYS A 118 -10.26 -2.65 2.70
CA LYS A 118 -10.66 -3.14 1.37
C LYS A 118 -12.07 -2.70 0.96
N ALA A 119 -12.98 -2.52 1.93
CA ALA A 119 -14.34 -2.05 1.63
C ALA A 119 -14.32 -0.58 1.21
N ALA A 120 -13.59 0.27 1.95
CA ALA A 120 -13.43 1.68 1.62
C ALA A 120 -12.75 1.85 0.25
N THR A 121 -11.68 1.07 -0.03
CA THR A 121 -11.00 1.06 -1.33
C THR A 121 -11.98 0.67 -2.46
N SER A 122 -12.71 -0.45 -2.32
CA SER A 122 -13.66 -0.89 -3.35
C SER A 122 -14.78 0.11 -3.58
N PHE A 123 -15.28 0.74 -2.52
CA PHE A 123 -16.27 1.80 -2.62
C PHE A 123 -15.72 3.03 -3.35
N ALA A 124 -14.49 3.46 -3.02
CA ALA A 124 -13.84 4.58 -3.69
C ALA A 124 -13.62 4.31 -5.18
N LEU A 125 -13.16 3.12 -5.56
CA LEU A 125 -13.01 2.70 -6.94
C LEU A 125 -14.35 2.74 -7.70
N ALA A 126 -15.37 2.07 -7.16
CA ALA A 126 -16.69 2.01 -7.78
C ALA A 126 -17.32 3.39 -7.96
N ARG A 127 -17.24 4.26 -6.94
CA ARG A 127 -17.77 5.63 -6.98
C ARG A 127 -17.08 6.50 -8.05
N ASN A 128 -15.83 6.22 -8.37
CA ASN A 128 -15.06 6.92 -9.40
C ASN A 128 -15.10 6.19 -10.77
N SER A 129 -16.05 5.26 -10.96
CA SER A 129 -16.22 4.50 -12.19
C SER A 129 -14.95 3.76 -12.64
N ILE A 130 -14.16 3.29 -11.67
CA ILE A 130 -13.01 2.43 -11.92
C ILE A 130 -13.50 0.99 -12.02
N PRO A 131 -13.23 0.28 -13.13
CA PRO A 131 -13.57 -1.14 -13.25
C PRO A 131 -12.95 -1.95 -12.11
N THR A 132 -13.78 -2.60 -11.31
CA THR A 132 -13.38 -3.45 -10.17
C THR A 132 -14.35 -4.63 -10.08
N PRO A 133 -13.93 -5.81 -9.61
CA PRO A 133 -14.85 -6.94 -9.43
C PRO A 133 -15.97 -6.59 -8.46
N ALA A 134 -17.18 -7.07 -8.77
CA ALA A 134 -18.33 -6.87 -7.88
C ALA A 134 -18.00 -7.32 -6.45
N THR A 135 -18.29 -6.44 -5.48
CA THR A 135 -17.87 -6.59 -4.09
C THR A 135 -19.04 -6.32 -3.14
N TRP A 136 -19.11 -7.09 -2.09
CA TRP A 136 -20.08 -6.97 -1.01
C TRP A 136 -19.38 -7.02 0.34
N THR A 137 -19.74 -6.11 1.23
CA THR A 137 -19.23 -6.10 2.60
C THR A 137 -20.40 -6.05 3.56
N VAL A 138 -20.51 -7.05 4.43
CA VAL A 138 -21.62 -7.18 5.39
C VAL A 138 -21.12 -7.74 6.72
N GLN A 139 -21.81 -7.42 7.82
CA GLN A 139 -21.49 -7.94 9.16
C GLN A 139 -22.36 -9.15 9.55
N SER A 140 -23.51 -9.34 8.90
CA SER A 140 -24.40 -10.44 9.19
C SER A 140 -24.04 -11.69 8.37
N GLU A 141 -23.81 -12.81 9.05
CA GLU A 141 -23.63 -14.11 8.42
C GLU A 141 -24.81 -14.47 7.50
N GLN A 142 -26.05 -14.20 7.92
CA GLN A 142 -27.22 -14.43 7.11
C GLN A 142 -27.21 -13.62 5.81
N ALA A 143 -26.73 -12.36 5.85
CA ALA A 143 -26.57 -11.54 4.66
C ALA A 143 -25.48 -12.09 3.75
N ALA A 144 -24.35 -12.53 4.31
CA ALA A 144 -23.26 -13.16 3.55
C ALA A 144 -23.73 -14.44 2.86
N ARG A 145 -24.47 -15.32 3.55
CA ARG A 145 -25.07 -16.54 2.97
C ARG A 145 -26.04 -16.22 1.83
N ARG A 146 -26.91 -15.21 1.99
CA ARG A 146 -27.83 -14.78 0.90
C ARG A 146 -27.02 -14.30 -0.34
N ILE A 147 -25.94 -13.56 -0.14
CA ILE A 147 -25.05 -13.11 -1.23
C ILE A 147 -24.42 -14.33 -1.90
N ALA A 148 -23.77 -15.22 -1.15
CA ALA A 148 -23.13 -16.42 -1.69
C ALA A 148 -24.11 -17.28 -2.51
N ARG A 149 -25.32 -17.51 -2.00
CA ARG A 149 -26.37 -18.26 -2.70
C ARG A 149 -26.80 -17.58 -4.00
N ARG A 150 -27.04 -16.27 -3.96
CA ARG A 150 -27.44 -15.49 -5.15
C ARG A 150 -26.36 -15.51 -6.23
N GLU A 151 -25.10 -15.45 -5.82
CA GLU A 151 -23.98 -15.33 -6.74
C GLU A 151 -23.41 -16.69 -7.21
N ALA A 152 -23.78 -17.83 -6.58
CA ALA A 152 -23.27 -19.15 -6.89
C ALA A 152 -23.38 -19.54 -8.37
N GLY A 153 -24.47 -19.16 -9.04
CA GLY A 153 -24.67 -19.44 -10.48
C GLY A 153 -23.82 -18.60 -11.42
N ARG A 154 -23.07 -17.63 -10.90
CA ARG A 154 -22.21 -16.70 -11.68
C ARG A 154 -20.71 -16.93 -11.44
N GLY A 155 -20.36 -17.96 -10.71
CA GLY A 155 -18.99 -18.32 -10.34
C GLY A 155 -18.64 -18.03 -8.88
N PRO A 156 -17.44 -18.44 -8.43
CA PRO A 156 -17.03 -18.32 -7.04
C PRO A 156 -16.85 -16.87 -6.59
N LEU A 157 -16.89 -16.68 -5.27
CA LEU A 157 -16.47 -15.45 -4.60
C LEU A 157 -15.14 -15.69 -3.88
N VAL A 158 -14.39 -14.63 -3.65
CA VAL A 158 -13.24 -14.61 -2.76
C VAL A 158 -13.65 -13.93 -1.47
N LEU A 159 -13.61 -14.62 -0.36
CA LEU A 159 -13.66 -14.05 0.98
C LEU A 159 -12.27 -13.55 1.33
N LYS A 160 -12.17 -12.28 1.75
CA LYS A 160 -10.91 -11.65 2.16
C LYS A 160 -11.07 -11.07 3.56
N PRO A 161 -10.03 -11.09 4.41
CA PRO A 161 -10.01 -10.27 5.61
C PRO A 161 -10.17 -8.79 5.24
N LEU A 162 -10.97 -8.04 5.99
CA LEU A 162 -11.17 -6.59 5.75
C LEU A 162 -9.82 -5.87 5.79
N PHE A 163 -9.06 -6.11 6.86
CA PHE A 163 -7.66 -5.69 7.01
C PHE A 163 -6.75 -6.89 6.77
N GLY A 164 -5.68 -6.71 6.02
CA GLY A 164 -4.73 -7.78 5.72
C GLY A 164 -4.01 -7.55 4.40
N ALA A 165 -2.86 -8.19 4.27
CA ALA A 165 -1.98 -8.07 3.11
C ALA A 165 -1.41 -9.43 2.69
N GLN A 166 -0.75 -9.47 1.53
CA GLN A 166 0.09 -10.57 1.09
C GLN A 166 -0.65 -11.88 0.77
N GLY A 167 -1.97 -11.83 0.56
CA GLY A 167 -2.76 -13.02 0.21
C GLY A 167 -3.09 -13.94 1.39
N TYR A 168 -2.79 -13.55 2.63
CA TYR A 168 -3.16 -14.34 3.81
C TYR A 168 -4.66 -14.26 4.08
N GLY A 169 -5.26 -15.39 4.50
CA GLY A 169 -6.66 -15.47 4.88
C GLY A 169 -7.66 -15.41 3.71
N LEU A 170 -7.20 -15.50 2.46
CA LEU A 170 -8.08 -15.58 1.31
C LEU A 170 -8.72 -16.97 1.22
N LYS A 171 -10.03 -17.03 0.95
CA LYS A 171 -10.79 -18.27 0.79
C LYS A 171 -11.73 -18.17 -0.40
N LEU A 172 -11.75 -19.20 -1.26
CA LEU A 172 -12.74 -19.34 -2.31
C LEU A 172 -14.07 -19.84 -1.72
N ILE A 173 -15.15 -19.15 -2.03
CA ILE A 173 -16.52 -19.47 -1.64
C ILE A 173 -17.27 -19.88 -2.91
N ARG A 174 -17.51 -21.16 -3.07
CA ARG A 174 -18.23 -21.74 -4.22
C ARG A 174 -19.73 -21.93 -3.92
N ARG A 175 -20.06 -22.12 -2.64
CA ARG A 175 -21.41 -22.27 -2.12
C ARG A 175 -21.50 -21.64 -0.73
N GLU A 176 -22.73 -21.42 -0.26
CA GLU A 176 -22.96 -20.74 1.04
C GLU A 176 -22.35 -21.46 2.25
N ASP A 177 -22.23 -22.78 2.19
CA ASP A 177 -21.62 -23.60 3.27
C ASP A 177 -20.11 -23.48 3.37
N ASP A 178 -19.46 -22.88 2.37
CA ASP A 178 -18.03 -22.57 2.42
C ASP A 178 -17.72 -21.35 3.30
N LEU A 179 -18.74 -20.57 3.67
CA LEU A 179 -18.58 -19.41 4.53
C LEU A 179 -18.23 -19.83 5.96
N PRO A 180 -17.17 -19.26 6.55
CA PRO A 180 -16.85 -19.47 7.95
C PRO A 180 -17.86 -18.75 8.86
N PRO A 181 -17.92 -19.08 10.16
CA PRO A 181 -18.71 -18.33 11.13
C PRO A 181 -18.17 -16.90 11.29
N VAL A 182 -18.99 -15.99 11.80
CA VAL A 182 -18.70 -14.55 11.85
C VAL A 182 -17.47 -14.21 12.71
N GLU A 183 -17.18 -15.00 13.71
CA GLU A 183 -16.00 -14.85 14.59
C GLU A 183 -14.70 -15.10 13.83
N ALA A 184 -14.71 -15.98 12.82
CA ALA A 184 -13.53 -16.30 12.02
C ALA A 184 -13.20 -15.23 10.96
N VAL A 185 -14.02 -14.20 10.83
CA VAL A 185 -13.85 -13.06 9.91
C VAL A 185 -13.86 -11.71 10.66
N ASP A 186 -13.57 -11.73 11.96
CA ASP A 186 -13.56 -10.54 12.81
C ASP A 186 -14.85 -9.70 12.68
N GLY A 187 -16.01 -10.36 12.52
CA GLY A 187 -17.30 -9.73 12.42
C GLY A 187 -17.66 -9.15 11.05
N VAL A 188 -16.80 -9.25 10.03
CA VAL A 188 -17.02 -8.62 8.72
C VAL A 188 -16.70 -9.54 7.56
N TYR A 189 -17.70 -9.85 6.75
CA TYR A 189 -17.55 -10.57 5.50
C TYR A 189 -17.28 -9.59 4.36
N TYR A 190 -16.06 -9.59 3.83
CA TYR A 190 -15.73 -8.94 2.57
C TYR A 190 -15.68 -10.01 1.46
N LEU A 191 -16.67 -9.97 0.58
CA LEU A 191 -16.83 -10.91 -0.53
C LEU A 191 -16.61 -10.19 -1.85
N GLN A 192 -15.76 -10.72 -2.71
CA GLN A 192 -15.49 -10.15 -4.03
C GLN A 192 -15.64 -11.24 -5.10
N ARG A 193 -16.18 -10.88 -6.25
CA ARG A 193 -16.25 -11.78 -7.40
C ARG A 193 -14.85 -12.28 -7.76
N PHE A 194 -14.69 -13.60 -7.90
CA PHE A 194 -13.48 -14.17 -8.44
C PHE A 194 -13.45 -13.92 -9.94
N GLY A 195 -12.51 -13.11 -10.40
CA GLY A 195 -12.40 -12.70 -11.80
C GLY A 195 -11.18 -13.27 -12.53
N ALA A 196 -10.32 -14.03 -11.82
CA ALA A 196 -9.15 -14.61 -12.46
C ALA A 196 -9.51 -15.69 -13.47
N VAL A 197 -8.86 -15.64 -14.64
CA VAL A 197 -8.99 -16.65 -15.69
C VAL A 197 -7.80 -17.58 -15.60
N GLU A 198 -8.05 -18.87 -15.55
CA GLU A 198 -7.04 -19.89 -15.67
C GLU A 198 -6.72 -20.12 -17.16
N SER A 199 -5.61 -19.59 -17.62
CA SER A 199 -5.05 -19.89 -18.94
C SER A 199 -3.54 -19.99 -18.76
N ASP A 200 -2.96 -21.17 -18.87
CA ASP A 200 -1.53 -21.40 -18.60
C ASP A 200 -1.06 -20.89 -17.23
N GLY A 201 -1.89 -21.10 -16.17
CA GLY A 201 -1.73 -20.55 -14.83
C GLY A 201 -2.46 -19.23 -14.62
N PHE A 202 -2.19 -18.61 -13.48
CA PHE A 202 -2.80 -17.35 -13.07
C PHE A 202 -1.83 -16.18 -13.23
N ARG A 203 -2.34 -15.02 -13.60
CA ARG A 203 -1.53 -13.80 -13.73
C ARG A 203 -2.30 -12.58 -13.30
N ASP A 204 -1.58 -11.63 -12.74
CA ASP A 204 -2.06 -10.29 -12.49
C ASP A 204 -0.97 -9.26 -12.82
N LEU A 205 -1.36 -7.98 -12.84
CA LEU A 205 -0.48 -6.86 -13.10
C LEU A 205 -0.31 -6.07 -11.80
N ARG A 206 0.92 -5.66 -11.50
CA ARG A 206 1.21 -4.67 -10.47
C ARG A 206 1.88 -3.47 -11.09
N LEU A 207 1.23 -2.31 -10.97
CA LEU A 207 1.78 -1.03 -11.38
C LEU A 207 2.12 -0.21 -10.13
N LEU A 208 3.29 0.37 -10.12
CA LEU A 208 3.73 1.29 -9.09
C LEU A 208 3.50 2.73 -9.57
N VAL A 209 2.68 3.46 -8.85
CA VAL A 209 2.37 4.87 -9.11
C VAL A 209 3.12 5.73 -8.09
N SER A 210 3.72 6.83 -8.52
CA SER A 210 4.32 7.86 -7.66
C SER A 210 4.12 9.23 -8.30
N GLU A 211 3.62 10.20 -7.53
CA GLU A 211 3.40 11.59 -7.95
C GLU A 211 2.70 11.70 -9.32
N GLY A 212 1.59 10.96 -9.48
CA GLY A 212 0.77 10.97 -10.70
C GLY A 212 1.42 10.33 -11.94
N LYS A 213 2.45 9.49 -11.77
CA LYS A 213 3.12 8.77 -12.86
C LYS A 213 3.21 7.28 -12.55
N VAL A 214 3.08 6.44 -13.57
CA VAL A 214 3.44 5.01 -13.46
C VAL A 214 4.95 4.91 -13.57
N VAL A 215 5.61 4.60 -12.45
CA VAL A 215 7.08 4.55 -12.37
C VAL A 215 7.66 3.18 -12.72
N ALA A 216 6.91 2.11 -12.50
CA ALA A 216 7.30 0.75 -12.84
C ALA A 216 6.09 -0.18 -12.92
N ALA A 217 6.19 -1.27 -13.68
CA ALA A 217 5.14 -2.26 -13.77
C ALA A 217 5.72 -3.67 -13.95
N MET A 218 4.99 -4.68 -13.46
CA MET A 218 5.30 -6.09 -13.66
C MET A 218 4.03 -6.91 -13.84
N THR A 219 4.16 -8.01 -14.56
CA THR A 219 3.23 -9.14 -14.50
C THR A 219 3.72 -10.11 -13.43
N ARG A 220 2.80 -10.67 -12.65
CA ARG A 220 3.10 -11.76 -11.71
C ARG A 220 2.45 -13.02 -12.24
N HIS A 221 3.24 -14.07 -12.43
CA HIS A 221 2.80 -15.36 -12.91
C HIS A 221 2.83 -16.37 -11.77
N ALA A 222 1.75 -17.13 -11.58
CA ALA A 222 1.64 -18.16 -10.55
C ALA A 222 0.91 -19.41 -11.09
N THR A 223 1.19 -20.54 -10.50
CA THR A 223 0.46 -21.77 -10.72
C THR A 223 -0.87 -21.80 -9.98
N GLU A 224 -0.93 -21.07 -8.86
CA GLU A 224 -2.11 -20.94 -8.01
C GLU A 224 -2.77 -19.58 -8.22
N TRP A 225 -4.06 -19.50 -7.87
CA TRP A 225 -4.86 -18.29 -8.06
C TRP A 225 -4.41 -17.09 -7.20
N ILE A 226 -3.55 -17.31 -6.20
CA ILE A 226 -2.93 -16.24 -5.41
C ILE A 226 -1.59 -15.87 -6.04
N THR A 227 -1.52 -14.74 -6.70
CA THR A 227 -0.38 -14.29 -7.51
C THR A 227 0.65 -13.47 -6.73
N ASN A 228 0.76 -13.67 -5.40
CA ASN A 228 1.69 -12.93 -4.57
C ASN A 228 3.13 -13.44 -4.71
N VAL A 229 4.11 -12.55 -4.95
CA VAL A 229 5.53 -12.90 -5.10
C VAL A 229 6.11 -13.59 -3.85
N LYS A 230 5.64 -13.26 -2.65
CA LYS A 230 6.06 -13.96 -1.42
C LYS A 230 5.59 -15.41 -1.36
N LEU A 231 4.52 -15.75 -2.07
CA LEU A 231 3.97 -17.10 -2.18
C LEU A 231 4.47 -17.83 -3.42
N GLY A 232 5.49 -17.32 -4.10
CA GLY A 232 6.17 -18.01 -5.19
C GLY A 232 5.84 -17.49 -6.60
N ALA A 233 4.98 -16.48 -6.74
CA ALA A 233 4.73 -15.92 -8.06
C ALA A 233 6.00 -15.31 -8.68
N ARG A 234 6.21 -15.56 -9.97
CA ARG A 234 7.35 -15.09 -10.75
C ARG A 234 7.06 -13.69 -11.31
N PRO A 235 7.84 -12.66 -10.93
CA PRO A 235 7.71 -11.34 -11.52
C PRO A 235 8.34 -11.31 -12.91
N GLU A 236 7.72 -10.57 -13.83
CA GLU A 236 8.21 -10.27 -15.16
C GLU A 236 8.01 -8.79 -15.47
N TRP A 237 9.02 -8.13 -16.05
CA TRP A 237 8.93 -6.72 -16.39
C TRP A 237 7.79 -6.51 -17.39
N LEU A 238 6.95 -5.51 -17.13
CA LEU A 238 5.87 -5.10 -17.99
C LEU A 238 6.11 -3.67 -18.49
N LYS A 239 5.98 -3.48 -19.81
CA LYS A 239 5.79 -2.16 -20.41
C LYS A 239 4.29 -1.99 -20.63
N PRO A 240 3.56 -1.30 -19.74
CA PRO A 240 2.11 -1.20 -19.83
C PRO A 240 1.71 -0.31 -21.03
N ASP A 241 0.57 -0.61 -21.64
CA ASP A 241 -0.07 0.26 -22.62
C ASP A 241 -0.69 1.50 -21.95
N ALA A 242 -1.09 2.48 -22.77
CA ALA A 242 -1.65 3.75 -22.29
C ALA A 242 -2.95 3.55 -21.50
N GLY A 243 -3.81 2.61 -21.88
CA GLY A 243 -5.06 2.32 -21.19
C GLY A 243 -4.81 1.72 -19.80
N THR A 244 -3.85 0.80 -19.69
CA THR A 244 -3.43 0.20 -18.42
C THR A 244 -2.81 1.25 -17.50
N MET A 245 -1.97 2.15 -18.03
CA MET A 245 -1.40 3.26 -17.25
C MET A 245 -2.48 4.23 -16.76
N ASP A 246 -3.40 4.65 -17.64
CA ASP A 246 -4.50 5.54 -17.29
C ASP A 246 -5.36 4.94 -16.17
N LEU A 247 -5.72 3.67 -16.27
CA LEU A 247 -6.50 2.99 -15.24
C LEU A 247 -5.78 2.97 -13.88
N ALA A 248 -4.46 2.73 -13.87
CA ALA A 248 -3.67 2.76 -12.65
C ALA A 248 -3.65 4.16 -12.01
N LEU A 249 -3.45 5.19 -12.81
CA LEU A 249 -3.43 6.59 -12.34
C LEU A 249 -4.78 7.02 -11.79
N ARG A 250 -5.88 6.69 -12.49
CA ARG A 250 -7.23 6.98 -12.01
C ARG A 250 -7.56 6.21 -10.72
N ALA A 251 -7.12 4.95 -10.61
CA ALA A 251 -7.31 4.16 -9.40
C ALA A 251 -6.55 4.75 -8.20
N ALA A 252 -5.29 5.16 -8.38
CA ALA A 252 -4.52 5.84 -7.34
C ALA A 252 -5.17 7.18 -6.94
N ALA A 253 -5.62 7.98 -7.91
CA ALA A 253 -6.32 9.25 -7.66
C ALA A 253 -7.66 9.04 -6.93
N ALA A 254 -8.41 7.97 -7.22
CA ALA A 254 -9.69 7.66 -6.57
C ALA A 254 -9.57 7.45 -5.05
N VAL A 255 -8.40 7.01 -4.57
CA VAL A 255 -8.11 6.87 -3.14
C VAL A 255 -7.22 7.99 -2.58
N GLY A 256 -6.86 8.98 -3.41
CA GLY A 256 -6.00 10.10 -3.04
C GLY A 256 -4.55 9.68 -2.77
N ALA A 257 -4.04 8.65 -3.46
CA ALA A 257 -2.69 8.15 -3.23
C ALA A 257 -1.66 8.87 -4.10
N ASP A 258 -0.66 9.46 -3.43
CA ASP A 258 0.54 10.03 -4.07
C ASP A 258 1.52 8.91 -4.46
N PHE A 259 1.54 7.82 -3.67
CA PHE A 259 2.35 6.63 -3.88
C PHE A 259 1.50 5.38 -3.70
N ALA A 260 1.40 4.51 -4.69
CA ALA A 260 0.57 3.31 -4.63
C ALA A 260 1.10 2.14 -5.47
N GLY A 261 0.80 0.93 -5.00
CA GLY A 261 0.81 -0.27 -5.83
C GLY A 261 -0.61 -0.60 -6.24
N VAL A 262 -0.89 -0.57 -7.54
CA VAL A 262 -2.20 -0.89 -8.11
C VAL A 262 -2.14 -2.30 -8.68
N ASP A 263 -2.97 -3.19 -8.14
CA ASP A 263 -3.09 -4.57 -8.60
C ASP A 263 -4.30 -4.72 -9.52
N MET A 264 -4.09 -5.32 -10.68
CA MET A 264 -5.11 -5.47 -11.71
C MET A 264 -5.15 -6.88 -12.27
N ILE A 265 -6.33 -7.31 -12.69
CA ILE A 265 -6.53 -8.57 -13.43
C ILE A 265 -7.33 -8.29 -14.71
N ARG A 266 -7.24 -9.23 -15.67
CA ARG A 266 -8.20 -9.34 -16.76
C ARG A 266 -9.22 -10.41 -16.42
N ASP A 267 -10.48 -10.09 -16.60
CA ASP A 267 -11.58 -11.05 -16.42
C ASP A 267 -11.76 -11.93 -17.70
N ALA A 268 -12.75 -12.83 -17.66
CA ALA A 268 -13.04 -13.73 -18.78
C ALA A 268 -13.48 -13.01 -20.09
N ALA A 269 -13.88 -11.74 -20.01
CA ALA A 269 -14.21 -10.89 -21.15
C ALA A 269 -13.01 -10.02 -21.58
N ASP A 270 -11.79 -10.32 -21.09
CA ASP A 270 -10.55 -9.56 -21.28
C ASP A 270 -10.64 -8.11 -20.78
N THR A 271 -11.60 -7.80 -19.91
CA THR A 271 -11.75 -6.49 -19.31
C THR A 271 -10.75 -6.33 -18.16
N LEU A 272 -9.95 -5.26 -18.20
CA LEU A 272 -9.00 -4.95 -17.11
C LEU A 272 -9.75 -4.37 -15.90
N GLN A 273 -9.54 -4.97 -14.73
CA GLN A 273 -10.18 -4.58 -13.48
C GLN A 273 -9.14 -4.35 -12.40
N VAL A 274 -9.35 -3.33 -11.55
CA VAL A 274 -8.52 -3.05 -10.38
C VAL A 274 -8.98 -3.92 -9.22
N LEU A 275 -8.08 -4.75 -8.70
CA LEU A 275 -8.34 -5.61 -7.52
C LEU A 275 -8.20 -4.85 -6.20
N GLU A 276 -7.12 -4.07 -6.10
CA GLU A 276 -6.79 -3.29 -4.90
C GLU A 276 -5.81 -2.17 -5.21
N VAL A 277 -5.78 -1.17 -4.32
CA VAL A 277 -4.77 -0.10 -4.30
C VAL A 277 -4.08 -0.11 -2.94
N ASN A 278 -2.77 -0.29 -2.94
CA ASN A 278 -1.95 -0.35 -1.73
C ASN A 278 -1.19 0.95 -1.53
N SER A 279 -1.44 1.67 -0.43
CA SER A 279 -0.74 2.92 -0.08
C SER A 279 0.66 2.73 0.49
N MET A 280 1.05 1.51 0.84
CA MET A 280 2.37 1.15 1.37
C MET A 280 2.94 -0.07 0.64
N PRO A 281 3.03 -0.03 -0.71
CA PRO A 281 3.39 -1.20 -1.49
C PRO A 281 4.82 -1.65 -1.24
N GLY A 282 5.05 -2.96 -1.27
CA GLY A 282 6.40 -3.51 -1.40
C GLY A 282 6.81 -3.57 -2.88
N TRP A 283 8.06 -3.21 -3.18
CA TRP A 283 8.59 -3.23 -4.56
C TRP A 283 9.78 -4.19 -4.74
N ARG A 284 10.15 -4.98 -3.75
CA ARG A 284 11.29 -5.90 -3.85
C ARG A 284 11.18 -6.88 -5.04
N GLY A 285 9.97 -7.37 -5.32
CA GLY A 285 9.70 -8.21 -6.50
C GLY A 285 9.87 -7.43 -7.80
N LEU A 286 9.34 -6.22 -7.86
CA LEU A 286 9.42 -5.33 -9.02
C LEU A 286 10.87 -4.87 -9.27
N GLN A 287 11.65 -4.59 -8.21
CA GLN A 287 13.06 -4.21 -8.33
C GLN A 287 13.92 -5.30 -8.97
N LYS A 288 13.55 -6.58 -8.86
CA LYS A 288 14.30 -7.68 -9.50
C LYS A 288 14.24 -7.63 -11.03
N VAL A 289 13.23 -7.00 -11.59
CA VAL A 289 12.97 -6.94 -13.03
C VAL A 289 13.07 -5.51 -13.58
N ALA A 290 13.03 -4.48 -12.73
CA ALA A 290 13.19 -3.10 -13.13
C ALA A 290 14.66 -2.79 -13.50
N PRO A 291 14.93 -2.09 -14.63
CA PRO A 291 16.29 -1.75 -15.08
C PRO A 291 16.89 -0.52 -14.36
N PHE A 292 16.20 0.01 -13.33
CA PHE A 292 16.61 1.20 -12.58
C PHE A 292 16.25 1.07 -11.10
N SER A 293 16.76 1.98 -10.26
CA SER A 293 16.43 2.04 -8.84
C SER A 293 15.04 2.62 -8.61
N ILE A 294 14.11 1.78 -8.13
CA ILE A 294 12.77 2.22 -7.75
C ILE A 294 12.86 3.19 -6.57
N ALA A 295 13.61 2.84 -5.52
CA ALA A 295 13.80 3.71 -4.36
C ALA A 295 14.43 5.06 -4.75
N GLY A 296 15.34 5.08 -5.74
CA GLY A 296 15.91 6.31 -6.27
C GLY A 296 14.85 7.24 -6.87
N ARG A 297 13.91 6.70 -7.65
CA ARG A 297 12.79 7.49 -8.20
C ARG A 297 11.87 8.01 -7.11
N LEU A 298 11.51 7.16 -6.13
CA LEU A 298 10.64 7.55 -5.02
C LEU A 298 11.28 8.66 -4.16
N ALA A 299 12.59 8.58 -3.92
CA ALA A 299 13.33 9.61 -3.20
C ALA A 299 13.36 10.94 -3.98
N ALA A 300 13.62 10.88 -5.29
CA ALA A 300 13.62 12.06 -6.15
C ALA A 300 12.22 12.72 -6.21
N ASP A 301 11.15 11.93 -6.33
CA ASP A 301 9.77 12.42 -6.35
C ASP A 301 9.44 13.16 -5.05
N LEU A 302 9.73 12.57 -3.88
CA LEU A 302 9.48 13.23 -2.59
C LEU A 302 10.30 14.51 -2.42
N LEU A 303 11.59 14.49 -2.79
CA LEU A 303 12.44 15.67 -2.69
C LEU A 303 11.98 16.79 -3.61
N THR A 304 11.50 16.47 -4.81
CA THR A 304 10.88 17.43 -5.72
C THR A 304 9.63 18.06 -5.09
N ARG A 305 8.77 17.25 -4.48
CA ARG A 305 7.55 17.72 -3.81
C ARG A 305 7.82 18.72 -2.67
N ILE A 306 8.92 18.55 -1.95
CA ILE A 306 9.32 19.49 -0.88
C ILE A 306 10.19 20.66 -1.37
N GLY A 307 10.28 20.86 -2.70
CA GLY A 307 11.07 21.94 -3.30
C GLY A 307 12.59 21.77 -3.17
N ARG A 308 13.06 20.54 -3.04
CA ARG A 308 14.48 20.16 -2.91
C ARG A 308 14.83 19.13 -3.97
N PRO A 309 14.84 19.48 -5.27
CA PRO A 309 15.17 18.49 -6.30
C PRO A 309 16.56 17.91 -6.00
N GLY A 310 16.59 16.57 -5.85
CA GLY A 310 17.83 15.84 -5.64
C GLY A 310 18.72 15.95 -6.88
N ALA A 311 20.03 15.73 -6.72
CA ALA A 311 20.93 15.55 -7.86
C ALA A 311 20.35 14.46 -8.78
N GLU A 312 20.34 14.69 -10.10
CA GLU A 312 19.87 13.72 -11.08
C GLU A 312 20.52 12.36 -10.82
N VAL A 313 19.69 11.37 -10.50
CA VAL A 313 20.14 9.98 -10.43
C VAL A 313 20.32 9.54 -11.86
N ALA A 314 21.57 9.54 -12.33
CA ALA A 314 21.95 8.96 -13.62
C ALA A 314 21.41 7.53 -13.68
N GLY A 315 20.71 7.22 -14.79
CA GLY A 315 19.97 5.99 -15.06
C GLY A 315 20.80 4.71 -15.13
#